data_90f8782f8dff5c97528fa54e4f0abb14
#
_entry.id   90f8782f8dff5c97528fa54e4f0abb14
#
_cell.length_a   1.000
_cell.length_b   1.000
_cell.length_c   1.000
_cell.angle_alpha   90.00
_cell.angle_beta   90.00
_cell.angle_gamma   90.00
#
_symmetry.space_group_name_H-M   'P 1'
#
loop_
_entity.id
_entity.type
_entity.pdbx_description
1 polymer ?
#
loop_
_entity_poly.entity_id
_entity_poly.type
_entity_poly.pdbx_seq_one_letter_code
_entity_poly.pdbx_strand_id
1 'polypeptide(L)'
;MWIQEIWRYPVKSMAGETLQTAELTEFGVAGDRIIQVRSAAGRMMTARTWPLLLRHHAVLNSDDLVLVDGRPWDSPEVARDVEAATAPGARLVKSDAEDRFDILPLLVATDGMLSAVGYDTRRFRPNLVIGGVPGLAERQWEGAQLRIGPVVIGMDDLRARCIMTTFDPDTGEQDLGVLRRIKRDFSSRLGLNSFVAAPGQIGRAHV
;
A
#
# COMPACT_ATOMS: atom_id res chain seq x y z
N MET A 1 21.71 3.64 -5.11
CA MET A 1 20.28 3.31 -4.85
C MET A 1 19.46 3.87 -5.98
N TRP A 2 18.27 3.33 -6.25
CA TRP A 2 17.32 3.81 -7.26
C TRP A 2 15.89 3.49 -6.82
N ILE A 3 14.89 4.16 -7.41
CA ILE A 3 13.49 3.75 -7.23
C ILE A 3 13.23 2.57 -8.14
N GLN A 4 13.07 1.40 -7.58
CA GLN A 4 12.79 0.17 -8.31
C GLN A 4 11.31 0.06 -8.67
N GLU A 5 10.41 0.37 -7.73
CA GLU A 5 8.97 0.33 -7.93
C GLU A 5 8.29 1.50 -7.22
N ILE A 6 7.24 2.01 -7.87
CA ILE A 6 6.28 2.97 -7.30
C ILE A 6 4.92 2.31 -7.36
N TRP A 7 4.23 2.22 -6.22
CA TRP A 7 2.92 1.62 -6.09
C TRP A 7 1.88 2.64 -5.64
N ARG A 8 0.70 2.58 -6.27
CA ARG A 8 -0.49 3.31 -5.85
C ARG A 8 -1.63 2.31 -5.60
N TYR A 9 -2.40 2.54 -4.55
CA TYR A 9 -3.55 1.73 -4.15
C TYR A 9 -4.77 2.64 -4.05
N PRO A 10 -5.46 2.98 -5.17
CA PRO A 10 -6.54 3.98 -5.15
C PRO A 10 -7.67 3.65 -4.18
N VAL A 11 -7.95 2.35 -3.98
CA VAL A 11 -8.95 1.87 -3.01
C VAL A 11 -8.26 1.17 -1.83
N LYS A 12 -8.57 1.61 -0.61
CA LYS A 12 -8.03 1.00 0.62
C LYS A 12 -8.42 -0.48 0.68
N SER A 13 -7.45 -1.35 0.96
CA SER A 13 -7.59 -2.81 1.04
C SER A 13 -7.75 -3.58 -0.28
N MET A 14 -7.81 -2.92 -1.42
CA MET A 14 -7.78 -3.58 -2.73
C MET A 14 -6.34 -3.68 -3.29
N ALA A 15 -6.10 -4.54 -4.27
CA ALA A 15 -4.86 -4.55 -5.04
C ALA A 15 -4.69 -3.20 -5.77
N GLY A 16 -3.44 -2.80 -5.98
CA GLY A 16 -3.09 -1.53 -6.61
C GLY A 16 -2.31 -1.72 -7.91
N GLU A 17 -1.74 -0.64 -8.38
CA GLU A 17 -1.01 -0.52 -9.65
C GLU A 17 0.43 -0.05 -9.45
N THR A 18 1.29 -0.37 -10.42
CA THR A 18 2.64 0.18 -10.50
C THR A 18 2.68 1.37 -11.42
N LEU A 19 3.49 2.37 -11.07
CA LEU A 19 3.66 3.61 -11.82
C LEU A 19 5.11 3.75 -12.30
N GLN A 20 5.30 4.41 -13.45
CA GLN A 20 6.63 4.83 -13.91
C GLN A 20 7.06 6.14 -13.26
N THR A 21 6.10 7.04 -13.05
CA THR A 21 6.28 8.31 -12.37
C THR A 21 5.11 8.54 -11.42
N ALA A 22 5.32 9.33 -10.37
CA ALA A 22 4.26 9.73 -9.45
C ALA A 22 4.52 11.12 -8.89
N GLU A 23 3.46 11.85 -8.63
CA GLU A 23 3.49 13.03 -7.78
C GLU A 23 3.40 12.58 -6.32
N LEU A 24 4.31 13.06 -5.48
CA LEU A 24 4.25 12.94 -4.03
C LEU A 24 3.76 14.26 -3.44
N THR A 25 2.65 14.17 -2.72
CA THR A 25 2.05 15.28 -1.95
C THR A 25 2.28 15.03 -0.45
N GLU A 26 1.86 15.94 0.40
CA GLU A 26 1.82 15.71 1.86
C GLU A 26 1.02 14.45 2.26
N PHE A 27 0.08 14.02 1.41
CA PHE A 27 -0.72 12.80 1.57
C PHE A 27 -0.09 11.57 0.89
N GLY A 28 1.21 11.58 0.58
CA GLY A 28 1.90 10.48 -0.09
C GLY A 28 1.72 10.49 -1.61
N VAL A 29 1.62 9.31 -2.22
CA VAL A 29 1.40 9.19 -3.68
C VAL A 29 0.04 9.76 -4.04
N ALA A 30 0.00 10.69 -5.00
CA ALA A 30 -1.26 11.29 -5.48
C ALA A 30 -2.24 10.19 -5.94
N GLY A 31 -3.49 10.26 -5.44
CA GLY A 31 -4.52 9.26 -5.73
C GLY A 31 -4.45 7.98 -4.89
N ASP A 32 -3.51 7.87 -3.94
CA ASP A 32 -3.39 6.69 -3.07
C ASP A 32 -4.48 6.69 -1.99
N ARG A 33 -5.22 5.57 -1.85
CA ARG A 33 -6.26 5.30 -0.83
C ARG A 33 -7.35 6.39 -0.73
N ILE A 34 -7.69 7.00 -1.87
CA ILE A 34 -8.72 8.04 -1.95
C ILE A 34 -10.14 7.48 -1.83
N ILE A 35 -10.31 6.16 -1.92
CA ILE A 35 -11.58 5.45 -1.76
C ILE A 35 -11.42 4.36 -0.70
N GLN A 36 -12.48 4.12 0.06
CA GLN A 36 -12.55 3.08 1.08
C GLN A 36 -13.92 2.39 1.09
N VAL A 37 -13.96 1.18 1.66
CA VAL A 37 -15.20 0.43 1.86
C VAL A 37 -15.74 0.73 3.25
N ARG A 38 -17.05 1.06 3.32
CA ARG A 38 -17.78 1.23 4.60
C ARG A 38 -18.99 0.31 4.64
N SER A 39 -19.27 -0.22 5.81
CA SER A 39 -20.51 -0.99 6.09
C SER A 39 -21.75 -0.10 6.00
N ALA A 40 -22.94 -0.72 6.01
CA ALA A 40 -24.21 0.00 6.11
C ALA A 40 -24.27 0.97 7.32
N ALA A 41 -23.61 0.61 8.43
CA ALA A 41 -23.47 1.46 9.63
C ALA A 41 -22.35 2.51 9.56
N GLY A 42 -21.71 2.70 8.40
CA GLY A 42 -20.64 3.68 8.19
C GLY A 42 -19.26 3.28 8.73
N ARG A 43 -19.09 2.08 9.31
CA ARG A 43 -17.80 1.63 9.83
C ARG A 43 -16.87 1.21 8.69
N MET A 44 -15.58 1.56 8.78
CA MET A 44 -14.58 1.16 7.81
C MET A 44 -14.42 -0.37 7.77
N MET A 45 -14.41 -0.92 6.57
CA MET A 45 -14.17 -2.34 6.30
C MET A 45 -12.81 -2.49 5.62
N THR A 46 -11.98 -3.39 6.12
CA THR A 46 -10.62 -3.59 5.61
C THR A 46 -10.35 -5.07 5.35
N ALA A 47 -9.35 -5.34 4.53
CA ALA A 47 -8.92 -6.70 4.21
C ALA A 47 -8.38 -7.49 5.44
N ARG A 48 -8.18 -6.86 6.59
CA ARG A 48 -7.88 -7.60 7.83
C ARG A 48 -9.02 -8.54 8.24
N THR A 49 -10.25 -8.13 8.01
CA THR A 49 -11.47 -8.90 8.31
C THR A 49 -12.12 -9.44 7.05
N TRP A 50 -11.95 -8.75 5.92
CA TRP A 50 -12.59 -9.04 4.64
C TRP A 50 -11.53 -9.25 3.56
N PRO A 51 -10.77 -10.38 3.60
CA PRO A 51 -9.61 -10.58 2.73
C PRO A 51 -9.93 -10.68 1.25
N LEU A 52 -11.17 -11.02 0.87
CA LEU A 52 -11.60 -11.03 -0.52
C LEU A 52 -11.49 -9.67 -1.20
N LEU A 53 -11.45 -8.57 -0.44
CA LEU A 53 -11.18 -7.23 -0.99
C LEU A 53 -9.81 -7.17 -1.70
N LEU A 54 -8.81 -7.95 -1.27
CA LEU A 54 -7.49 -7.98 -1.91
C LEU A 54 -7.52 -8.51 -3.34
N ARG A 55 -8.57 -9.23 -3.74
CA ARG A 55 -8.71 -9.80 -5.08
C ARG A 55 -9.24 -8.80 -6.10
N HIS A 56 -9.80 -7.66 -5.66
CA HIS A 56 -10.21 -6.58 -6.55
C HIS A 56 -9.02 -5.70 -6.87
N HIS A 57 -8.85 -5.36 -8.14
CA HIS A 57 -7.75 -4.53 -8.63
C HIS A 57 -8.23 -3.10 -8.91
N ALA A 58 -7.65 -2.12 -8.23
CA ALA A 58 -7.99 -0.72 -8.40
C ALA A 58 -6.87 0.06 -9.10
N VAL A 59 -7.24 0.87 -10.07
CA VAL A 59 -6.35 1.78 -10.80
C VAL A 59 -6.97 3.18 -10.86
N LEU A 60 -6.14 4.21 -10.96
CA LEU A 60 -6.57 5.57 -11.27
C LEU A 60 -6.13 5.89 -12.70
N ASN A 61 -7.09 6.09 -13.61
CA ASN A 61 -6.80 6.34 -15.01
C ASN A 61 -6.35 7.80 -15.26
N SER A 62 -6.06 8.12 -16.54
CA SER A 62 -5.62 9.46 -16.95
C SER A 62 -6.67 10.57 -16.76
N ASP A 63 -7.94 10.20 -16.60
CA ASP A 63 -9.06 11.15 -16.41
C ASP A 63 -9.39 11.33 -14.91
N ASP A 64 -8.49 10.94 -14.03
CA ASP A 64 -8.66 10.96 -12.57
C ASP A 64 -9.86 10.14 -12.07
N LEU A 65 -10.28 9.14 -12.84
CA LEU A 65 -11.33 8.22 -12.47
C LEU A 65 -10.73 6.92 -11.90
N VAL A 66 -11.17 6.56 -10.70
CA VAL A 66 -10.82 5.25 -10.14
C VAL A 66 -11.65 4.16 -10.80
N LEU A 67 -10.97 3.13 -11.30
CA LEU A 67 -11.58 1.92 -11.82
C LEU A 67 -11.28 0.76 -10.87
N VAL A 68 -12.29 -0.08 -10.63
CA VAL A 68 -12.16 -1.36 -9.91
C VAL A 68 -12.51 -2.47 -10.89
N ASP A 69 -11.55 -3.36 -11.13
CA ASP A 69 -11.68 -4.44 -12.12
C ASP A 69 -12.14 -3.92 -13.52
N GLY A 70 -11.58 -2.75 -13.90
CA GLY A 70 -11.85 -2.09 -15.18
C GLY A 70 -13.18 -1.31 -15.26
N ARG A 71 -13.95 -1.21 -14.17
CA ARG A 71 -15.25 -0.52 -14.12
C ARG A 71 -15.19 0.68 -13.15
N PRO A 72 -15.96 1.76 -13.39
CA PRO A 72 -16.03 2.90 -12.46
C PRO A 72 -16.33 2.43 -11.03
N TRP A 73 -15.59 2.95 -10.05
CA TRP A 73 -15.68 2.53 -8.65
C TRP A 73 -17.07 2.71 -8.02
N ASP A 74 -17.87 3.63 -8.54
CA ASP A 74 -19.22 3.98 -8.10
C ASP A 74 -20.33 3.29 -8.93
N SER A 75 -19.96 2.35 -9.83
CA SER A 75 -20.91 1.60 -10.63
C SER A 75 -21.69 0.59 -9.79
N PRO A 76 -22.95 0.28 -10.18
CA PRO A 76 -23.75 -0.74 -9.50
C PRO A 76 -23.13 -2.14 -9.48
N GLU A 77 -22.34 -2.46 -10.50
CA GLU A 77 -21.62 -3.74 -10.64
C GLU A 77 -20.54 -3.85 -9.55
N VAL A 78 -19.71 -2.81 -9.41
CA VAL A 78 -18.66 -2.77 -8.38
C VAL A 78 -19.27 -2.78 -6.98
N ALA A 79 -20.40 -2.09 -6.78
CA ALA A 79 -21.11 -2.12 -5.50
C ALA A 79 -21.53 -3.56 -5.12
N ARG A 80 -22.11 -4.32 -6.07
CA ARG A 80 -22.50 -5.74 -5.84
C ARG A 80 -21.27 -6.63 -5.53
N ASP A 81 -20.17 -6.44 -6.25
CA ASP A 81 -18.95 -7.22 -6.04
C ASP A 81 -18.35 -6.93 -4.64
N VAL A 82 -18.36 -5.68 -4.21
CA VAL A 82 -17.91 -5.29 -2.87
C VAL A 82 -18.81 -5.86 -1.78
N GLU A 83 -20.13 -5.87 -1.97
CA GLU A 83 -21.05 -6.54 -1.03
C GLU A 83 -20.77 -8.05 -0.95
N ALA A 84 -20.53 -8.70 -2.10
CA ALA A 84 -20.19 -10.12 -2.15
C ALA A 84 -18.84 -10.43 -1.47
N ALA A 85 -17.87 -9.54 -1.59
CA ALA A 85 -16.56 -9.66 -0.95
C ALA A 85 -16.57 -9.33 0.54
N THR A 86 -17.63 -8.71 1.06
CA THR A 86 -17.72 -8.22 2.43
C THR A 86 -19.04 -8.59 3.12
N ALA A 87 -20.02 -7.68 3.12
CA ALA A 87 -21.31 -7.87 3.77
C ALA A 87 -22.39 -7.02 3.10
N PRO A 88 -23.68 -7.41 3.21
CA PRO A 88 -24.80 -6.63 2.69
C PRO A 88 -24.80 -5.17 3.18
N GLY A 89 -25.05 -4.24 2.26
CA GLY A 89 -25.04 -2.81 2.49
C GLY A 89 -23.65 -2.18 2.60
N ALA A 90 -22.59 -2.94 2.29
CA ALA A 90 -21.25 -2.38 2.13
C ALA A 90 -21.18 -1.49 0.87
N ARG A 91 -20.50 -0.36 0.98
CA ARG A 91 -20.37 0.56 -0.15
C ARG A 91 -18.99 1.21 -0.18
N LEU A 92 -18.56 1.55 -1.37
CA LEU A 92 -17.40 2.40 -1.59
C LEU A 92 -17.76 3.86 -1.32
N VAL A 93 -16.86 4.60 -0.69
CA VAL A 93 -16.98 6.03 -0.43
C VAL A 93 -15.63 6.70 -0.60
N LYS A 94 -15.61 8.00 -0.90
CA LYS A 94 -14.36 8.79 -0.87
C LYS A 94 -13.83 8.82 0.57
N SER A 95 -12.51 8.65 0.70
CA SER A 95 -11.82 8.74 2.00
C SER A 95 -11.66 10.20 2.40
N ASP A 96 -11.96 10.51 3.64
CA ASP A 96 -11.50 11.74 4.26
C ASP A 96 -9.99 11.64 4.54
N ALA A 97 -9.31 12.79 4.66
CA ALA A 97 -7.85 12.82 4.84
C ALA A 97 -7.40 12.04 6.08
N GLU A 98 -8.14 12.17 7.19
CA GLU A 98 -7.84 11.53 8.49
C GLU A 98 -7.95 10.01 8.47
N ASP A 99 -8.92 9.45 7.71
CA ASP A 99 -9.20 8.01 7.63
C ASP A 99 -8.39 7.28 6.54
N ARG A 100 -7.62 8.01 5.74
CA ARG A 100 -6.97 7.48 4.55
C ARG A 100 -5.92 6.44 4.89
N PHE A 101 -5.08 6.72 5.88
CA PHE A 101 -3.94 5.88 6.23
C PHE A 101 -4.10 5.26 7.62
N ASP A 102 -3.46 4.10 7.82
CA ASP A 102 -3.45 3.42 9.12
C ASP A 102 -2.43 4.05 10.09
N ILE A 103 -1.33 4.59 9.57
CA ILE A 103 -0.25 5.25 10.32
C ILE A 103 0.23 6.47 9.54
N LEU A 104 1.09 6.30 8.52
CA LEU A 104 1.64 7.37 7.70
C LEU A 104 1.32 7.15 6.21
N PRO A 105 1.40 8.21 5.39
CA PRO A 105 0.98 8.16 4.00
C PRO A 105 1.84 7.28 3.10
N LEU A 106 3.08 6.98 3.48
CA LEU A 106 3.97 6.15 2.70
C LEU A 106 4.44 4.92 3.49
N LEU A 107 4.62 3.82 2.77
CA LEU A 107 5.40 2.68 3.20
C LEU A 107 6.57 2.50 2.23
N VAL A 108 7.79 2.60 2.74
CA VAL A 108 9.02 2.36 1.98
C VAL A 108 9.54 0.96 2.29
N ALA A 109 9.82 0.19 1.26
CA ALA A 109 10.49 -1.10 1.31
C ALA A 109 11.81 -1.04 0.53
N THR A 110 12.67 -2.04 0.70
CA THR A 110 13.91 -2.17 -0.05
C THR A 110 14.00 -3.53 -0.73
N ASP A 111 14.75 -3.62 -1.82
CA ASP A 111 15.02 -4.88 -2.51
C ASP A 111 15.73 -5.89 -1.59
N GLY A 112 16.66 -5.42 -0.75
CA GLY A 112 17.33 -6.25 0.24
C GLY A 112 16.37 -6.84 1.27
N MET A 113 15.43 -6.03 1.82
CA MET A 113 14.39 -6.51 2.73
C MET A 113 13.49 -7.55 2.05
N LEU A 114 13.03 -7.27 0.84
CA LEU A 114 12.15 -8.16 0.08
C LEU A 114 12.85 -9.49 -0.22
N SER A 115 14.12 -9.44 -0.61
CA SER A 115 14.94 -10.64 -0.82
C SER A 115 15.13 -11.45 0.47
N ALA A 116 15.41 -10.79 1.60
CA ALA A 116 15.62 -11.45 2.89
C ALA A 116 14.34 -12.15 3.38
N VAL A 117 13.17 -11.54 3.20
CA VAL A 117 11.89 -12.12 3.61
C VAL A 117 11.40 -13.20 2.63
N GLY A 118 11.71 -13.08 1.34
CA GLY A 118 11.43 -14.09 0.30
C GLY A 118 9.95 -14.30 -0.01
N TYR A 119 9.12 -13.27 0.15
CA TYR A 119 7.70 -13.29 -0.20
C TYR A 119 7.39 -12.20 -1.23
N ASP A 120 6.26 -12.36 -1.93
CA ASP A 120 5.76 -11.38 -2.89
C ASP A 120 5.62 -9.98 -2.26
N THR A 121 6.15 -8.97 -2.94
CA THR A 121 6.12 -7.55 -2.55
C THR A 121 4.71 -7.07 -2.25
N ARG A 122 3.72 -7.53 -3.01
CA ARG A 122 2.31 -7.14 -2.89
C ARG A 122 1.72 -7.47 -1.51
N ARG A 123 2.24 -8.48 -0.80
CA ARG A 123 1.82 -8.82 0.58
C ARG A 123 2.14 -7.69 1.57
N PHE A 124 3.19 -6.92 1.29
CA PHE A 124 3.65 -5.83 2.16
C PHE A 124 3.02 -4.48 1.80
N ARG A 125 2.53 -4.33 0.57
CA ARG A 125 1.84 -3.13 0.06
C ARG A 125 2.68 -1.85 0.21
N PRO A 126 3.95 -1.84 -0.22
CA PRO A 126 4.77 -0.64 -0.19
C PRO A 126 4.24 0.38 -1.20
N ASN A 127 4.51 1.67 -0.94
CA ASN A 127 4.34 2.71 -1.95
C ASN A 127 5.62 2.87 -2.78
N LEU A 128 6.79 2.70 -2.14
CA LEU A 128 8.09 2.77 -2.81
C LEU A 128 8.92 1.53 -2.47
N VAL A 129 9.58 0.98 -3.49
CA VAL A 129 10.65 0.00 -3.33
C VAL A 129 11.95 0.64 -3.78
N ILE A 130 12.92 0.71 -2.87
CA ILE A 130 14.25 1.25 -3.13
C ILE A 130 15.19 0.09 -3.46
N GLY A 131 15.78 0.13 -4.64
CA GLY A 131 16.74 -0.85 -5.13
C GLY A 131 18.18 -0.50 -4.77
N GLY A 132 19.05 -1.52 -4.75
CA GLY A 132 20.48 -1.39 -4.42
C GLY A 132 20.76 -1.22 -2.93
N VAL A 133 19.89 -1.73 -2.08
CA VAL A 133 20.03 -1.70 -0.62
C VAL A 133 20.37 -3.10 -0.10
N PRO A 134 21.56 -3.32 0.46
CA PRO A 134 21.99 -4.66 0.86
C PRO A 134 21.27 -5.13 2.14
N GLY A 135 20.78 -6.35 2.11
CA GLY A 135 20.20 -7.02 3.29
C GLY A 135 19.07 -6.22 3.94
N LEU A 136 19.20 -5.93 5.23
CA LEU A 136 18.24 -5.17 6.04
C LEU A 136 18.81 -3.80 6.45
N ALA A 137 19.60 -3.15 5.58
CA ALA A 137 20.26 -1.88 5.90
C ALA A 137 19.24 -0.74 6.15
N GLU A 138 18.03 -0.82 5.60
CA GLU A 138 16.96 0.14 5.86
C GLU A 138 16.55 0.22 7.34
N ARG A 139 16.86 -0.78 8.14
CA ARG A 139 16.61 -0.75 9.59
C ARG A 139 17.36 0.34 10.34
N GLN A 140 18.41 0.89 9.71
CA GLN A 140 19.18 2.00 10.25
C GLN A 140 18.68 3.37 9.77
N TRP A 141 17.57 3.39 9.01
CA TRP A 141 17.05 4.63 8.42
C TRP A 141 15.98 5.31 9.27
N GLU A 142 15.62 4.77 10.43
CA GLU A 142 14.69 5.43 11.35
C GLU A 142 15.22 6.83 11.70
N GLY A 143 14.39 7.85 11.53
CA GLY A 143 14.74 9.26 11.70
C GLY A 143 15.55 9.89 10.57
N ALA A 144 15.94 9.11 9.56
CA ALA A 144 16.68 9.62 8.40
C ALA A 144 15.76 10.27 7.35
N GLN A 145 16.37 10.93 6.37
CA GLN A 145 15.69 11.47 5.20
C GLN A 145 16.27 10.87 3.92
N LEU A 146 15.39 10.49 3.00
CA LEU A 146 15.74 10.08 1.63
C LEU A 146 15.40 11.23 0.67
N ARG A 147 16.40 11.69 -0.08
CA ARG A 147 16.22 12.72 -1.11
C ARG A 147 16.16 12.07 -2.49
N ILE A 148 15.13 12.41 -3.27
CA ILE A 148 14.90 11.93 -4.63
C ILE A 148 14.65 13.15 -5.52
N GLY A 149 15.69 13.70 -6.13
CA GLY A 149 15.59 14.98 -6.83
C GLY A 149 15.09 16.10 -5.88
N PRO A 150 13.98 16.77 -6.19
CA PRO A 150 13.40 17.81 -5.32
C PRO A 150 12.65 17.22 -4.11
N VAL A 151 12.23 15.97 -4.17
CA VAL A 151 11.41 15.33 -3.14
C VAL A 151 12.26 14.91 -1.95
N VAL A 152 11.73 15.12 -0.74
CA VAL A 152 12.33 14.62 0.51
C VAL A 152 11.30 13.77 1.24
N ILE A 153 11.67 12.55 1.58
CA ILE A 153 10.86 11.59 2.33
C ILE A 153 11.51 11.41 3.71
N GLY A 154 10.76 11.66 4.78
CA GLY A 154 11.17 11.35 6.14
C GLY A 154 10.85 9.89 6.47
N MET A 155 11.84 9.17 7.00
CA MET A 155 11.69 7.81 7.50
C MET A 155 11.36 7.87 8.97
N ASP A 156 10.19 7.38 9.37
CA ASP A 156 9.78 7.42 10.78
C ASP A 156 10.25 6.17 11.52
N ASP A 157 9.43 5.15 11.61
CA ASP A 157 9.74 3.90 12.30
C ASP A 157 9.54 2.67 11.42
N LEU A 158 10.08 1.54 11.84
CA LEU A 158 9.85 0.25 11.20
C LEU A 158 8.38 -0.18 11.34
N ARG A 159 7.74 -0.46 10.21
CA ARG A 159 6.34 -0.87 10.14
C ARG A 159 6.06 -2.20 10.80
N ALA A 160 5.26 -2.22 11.86
CA ALA A 160 4.70 -3.45 12.42
C ALA A 160 3.78 -4.14 11.40
N ARG A 161 4.01 -5.44 11.19
CA ARG A 161 3.25 -6.22 10.18
C ARG A 161 2.05 -6.91 10.83
N CYS A 162 0.97 -6.98 10.08
CA CYS A 162 -0.30 -7.53 10.54
C CYS A 162 -0.76 -8.72 9.67
N ILE A 163 -1.92 -9.26 10.01
CA ILE A 163 -2.54 -10.42 9.34
C ILE A 163 -2.67 -10.26 7.82
N MET A 164 -2.74 -9.03 7.28
CA MET A 164 -2.83 -8.80 5.83
C MET A 164 -1.67 -9.39 5.04
N THR A 165 -0.46 -9.48 5.62
CA THR A 165 0.70 -10.08 4.96
C THR A 165 0.56 -11.57 4.73
N THR A 166 -0.37 -12.23 5.41
CA THR A 166 -0.59 -13.68 5.31
C THR A 166 -1.43 -14.09 4.10
N PHE A 167 -2.15 -13.16 3.50
CA PHE A 167 -2.98 -13.48 2.34
C PHE A 167 -2.15 -13.45 1.06
N ASP A 168 -2.33 -14.50 0.25
CA ASP A 168 -1.74 -14.55 -1.08
C ASP A 168 -2.42 -13.51 -1.99
N PRO A 169 -1.67 -12.68 -2.72
CA PRO A 169 -2.25 -11.60 -3.52
C PRO A 169 -3.01 -12.07 -4.75
N ASP A 170 -2.78 -13.30 -5.23
CA ASP A 170 -3.43 -13.86 -6.42
C ASP A 170 -4.61 -14.77 -6.04
N THR A 171 -4.41 -15.65 -5.07
CA THR A 171 -5.43 -16.64 -4.67
C THR A 171 -6.32 -16.18 -3.53
N GLY A 172 -5.83 -15.24 -2.69
CA GLY A 172 -6.49 -14.84 -1.46
C GLY A 172 -6.37 -15.87 -0.33
N GLU A 173 -5.66 -16.97 -0.56
CA GLU A 173 -5.42 -17.99 0.46
C GLU A 173 -4.57 -17.46 1.60
N GLN A 174 -4.87 -17.90 2.81
CA GLN A 174 -4.16 -17.45 4.01
C GLN A 174 -3.08 -18.43 4.43
N ASP A 175 -1.83 -17.93 4.53
CA ASP A 175 -0.71 -18.64 5.17
C ASP A 175 -0.23 -17.88 6.42
N LEU A 176 -0.65 -18.36 7.58
CA LEU A 176 -0.19 -17.82 8.87
C LEU A 176 1.30 -18.03 9.13
N GLY A 177 1.96 -18.92 8.37
CA GLY A 177 3.41 -19.13 8.41
C GLY A 177 4.19 -17.86 8.07
N VAL A 178 3.66 -17.05 7.15
CA VAL A 178 4.25 -15.76 6.78
C VAL A 178 4.43 -14.84 7.99
N LEU A 179 3.36 -14.62 8.76
CA LEU A 179 3.42 -13.73 9.92
C LEU A 179 4.26 -14.32 11.06
N ARG A 180 4.20 -15.65 11.25
CA ARG A 180 5.08 -16.34 12.22
C ARG A 180 6.55 -16.15 11.87
N ARG A 181 6.92 -16.29 10.60
CA ARG A 181 8.29 -16.03 10.12
C ARG A 181 8.69 -14.57 10.33
N ILE A 182 7.82 -13.62 9.95
CA ILE A 182 8.11 -12.19 10.16
C ILE A 182 8.32 -11.89 11.65
N LYS A 183 7.53 -12.50 12.55
CA LYS A 183 7.69 -12.33 13.98
C LYS A 183 9.03 -12.88 14.48
N ARG A 184 9.38 -14.10 14.07
CA ARG A 184 10.58 -14.80 14.54
C ARG A 184 11.87 -14.16 14.00
N ASP A 185 11.93 -13.88 12.70
CA ASP A 185 13.17 -13.52 11.99
C ASP A 185 13.36 -12.00 11.84
N PHE A 186 12.27 -11.22 11.96
CA PHE A 186 12.27 -9.78 11.69
C PHE A 186 11.63 -8.94 12.82
N SER A 187 11.46 -9.50 14.01
CA SER A 187 10.89 -8.79 15.18
C SER A 187 9.51 -8.17 14.87
N SER A 188 8.70 -8.82 14.05
CA SER A 188 7.38 -8.36 13.60
C SER A 188 7.38 -7.08 12.74
N ARG A 189 8.54 -6.58 12.31
CA ARG A 189 8.67 -5.28 11.61
C ARG A 189 9.42 -5.41 10.30
N LEU A 190 8.82 -4.86 9.21
CA LEU A 190 9.38 -4.83 7.86
C LEU A 190 8.88 -3.60 7.10
N GLY A 191 9.80 -2.90 6.43
CA GLY A 191 9.58 -1.63 5.77
C GLY A 191 9.46 -0.47 6.76
N LEU A 192 9.46 0.75 6.26
CA LEU A 192 9.47 1.99 7.02
C LEU A 192 8.17 2.77 6.81
N ASN A 193 7.51 3.12 7.90
CA ASN A 193 6.50 4.18 7.88
C ASN A 193 7.20 5.48 7.51
N SER A 194 6.63 6.20 6.56
CA SER A 194 7.30 7.38 6.00
C SER A 194 6.31 8.47 5.64
N PHE A 195 6.79 9.70 5.58
CA PHE A 195 6.01 10.87 5.22
C PHE A 195 6.77 11.74 4.20
N VAL A 196 6.04 12.58 3.48
CA VAL A 196 6.63 13.52 2.53
C VAL A 196 6.98 14.81 3.23
N ALA A 197 8.29 15.10 3.36
CA ALA A 197 8.79 16.35 3.95
C ALA A 197 8.91 17.47 2.90
N ALA A 198 9.19 17.14 1.64
CA ALA A 198 9.14 18.07 0.52
C ALA A 198 8.46 17.38 -0.68
N PRO A 199 7.32 17.91 -1.17
CA PRO A 199 6.55 17.32 -2.26
C PRO A 199 7.23 17.53 -3.62
N GLY A 200 6.76 16.79 -4.65
CA GLY A 200 7.20 16.91 -6.03
C GLY A 200 7.03 15.61 -6.81
N GLN A 201 7.56 15.61 -8.03
CA GLN A 201 7.52 14.43 -8.88
C GLN A 201 8.72 13.52 -8.69
N ILE A 202 8.45 12.21 -8.69
CA ILE A 202 9.46 11.15 -8.71
C ILE A 202 9.23 10.23 -9.90
N GLY A 203 10.29 9.54 -10.32
CA GLY A 203 10.24 8.51 -11.36
C GLY A 203 11.14 7.33 -11.01
N ARG A 204 10.97 6.22 -11.72
CA ARG A 204 11.85 5.05 -11.61
C ARG A 204 13.21 5.40 -12.21
N ALA A 205 14.09 5.96 -11.38
CA ALA A 205 15.41 6.45 -11.73
C ALA A 205 16.36 6.35 -10.52
N HIS A 206 17.62 6.65 -10.73
CA HIS A 206 18.62 6.69 -9.64
C HIS A 206 18.26 7.77 -8.59
N VAL A 207 18.46 7.42 -7.34
CA VAL A 207 18.29 8.26 -6.13
C VAL A 207 19.66 8.80 -5.72
#